data_75fdc90da32ab3cc5964fafd65609bf3
#
_entry.id   75fdc90da32ab3cc5964fafd65609bf3
#
_cell.length_a   1.000
_cell.length_b   1.000
_cell.length_c   1.000
_cell.angle_alpha   90.00
_cell.angle_beta   90.00
_cell.angle_gamma   90.00
#
_symmetry.space_group_name_H-M   'P 1'
#
loop_
_entity.id
_entity.type
_entity.pdbx_description
1 polymer ?
#
loop_
_entity_poly.entity_id
_entity_poly.type
_entity_poly.pdbx_seq_one_letter_code
_entity_poly.pdbx_strand_id
1 'polypeptide(L)'
;MPLNKDYTQNIPAIIDIANKRAAEIGFIYIVNPNNPTGMIVPKAQIKQLLDGIPKDMPVLIDEAYHHFVDSPDYESSMKYVLEGRPVIVCRTFSKIAALAAMRLGYGIAPAELIKKVRTFTTGSQSITVKFGGAASLKDTAGQAKTKALNKQIRDDTIAKLKALGYEVLPSEANFFMVGLKREVNEVAPEFQKRDVLVGRPFPPMTQHLRVSVGTQAEMDKFVAAFKEIMGTPAKASAGV
;
A
#
# COMPACT_ATOMS: atom_id res chain seq x y z
N MET A 1 0.83 -12.74 9.84
CA MET A 1 -0.55 -12.82 10.44
C MET A 1 -1.59 -12.67 9.34
N PRO A 2 -2.69 -13.46 9.33
CA PRO A 2 -3.80 -13.24 8.42
C PRO A 2 -4.47 -11.89 8.69
N LEU A 3 -5.02 -11.29 7.62
CA LEU A 3 -5.85 -10.09 7.73
C LEU A 3 -7.18 -10.43 8.44
N ASN A 4 -7.85 -9.40 8.94
CA ASN A 4 -9.22 -9.51 9.40
C ASN A 4 -10.18 -9.83 8.23
N LYS A 5 -11.43 -10.17 8.53
CA LYS A 5 -12.45 -10.44 7.50
C LYS A 5 -12.73 -9.26 6.58
N ASP A 6 -12.51 -8.04 7.06
CA ASP A 6 -12.62 -6.78 6.31
C ASP A 6 -11.31 -6.36 5.61
N TYR A 7 -10.34 -7.27 5.54
CA TYR A 7 -9.02 -7.07 4.95
C TYR A 7 -8.11 -6.06 5.66
N THR A 8 -8.47 -5.59 6.85
CA THR A 8 -7.59 -4.77 7.68
C THR A 8 -6.50 -5.61 8.36
N GLN A 9 -5.39 -4.99 8.74
CA GLN A 9 -4.33 -5.67 9.51
C GLN A 9 -4.81 -5.93 10.94
N ASN A 10 -4.61 -7.16 11.43
CA ASN A 10 -5.07 -7.57 12.75
C ASN A 10 -4.08 -7.16 13.84
N ILE A 11 -4.12 -5.88 14.21
CA ILE A 11 -3.20 -5.30 15.20
C ILE A 11 -3.29 -5.99 16.56
N PRO A 12 -4.49 -6.30 17.14
CA PRO A 12 -4.57 -7.02 18.40
C PRO A 12 -3.88 -8.40 18.37
N ALA A 13 -4.04 -9.16 17.28
CA ALA A 13 -3.39 -10.46 17.18
C ALA A 13 -1.87 -10.34 16.98
N ILE A 14 -1.38 -9.28 16.33
CA ILE A 14 0.05 -8.99 16.22
C ILE A 14 0.63 -8.71 17.62
N ILE A 15 -0.05 -7.89 18.43
CA ILE A 15 0.35 -7.60 19.82
C ILE A 15 0.39 -8.88 20.67
N ASP A 16 -0.65 -9.69 20.58
CA ASP A 16 -0.73 -10.95 21.35
C ASP A 16 0.45 -11.89 21.05
N ILE A 17 0.75 -12.08 19.75
CA ILE A 17 1.88 -12.94 19.34
C ILE A 17 3.21 -12.30 19.72
N ALA A 18 3.38 -10.99 19.56
CA ALA A 18 4.61 -10.28 19.90
C ALA A 18 4.96 -10.47 21.40
N ASN A 19 3.95 -10.46 22.27
CA ASN A 19 4.17 -10.69 23.70
C ASN A 19 4.41 -12.16 24.03
N LYS A 20 3.66 -13.09 23.42
CA LYS A 20 3.77 -14.53 23.72
C LYS A 20 5.07 -15.15 23.19
N ARG A 21 5.60 -14.62 22.10
CA ARG A 21 6.75 -15.19 21.38
C ARG A 21 7.89 -14.18 21.17
N ALA A 22 8.07 -13.25 22.10
CA ALA A 22 9.05 -12.17 21.98
C ALA A 22 10.48 -12.66 21.66
N ALA A 23 10.90 -13.77 22.27
CA ALA A 23 12.25 -14.35 22.06
C ALA A 23 12.46 -14.95 20.65
N GLU A 24 11.38 -15.19 19.90
CA GLU A 24 11.43 -15.80 18.57
C GLU A 24 11.26 -14.76 17.45
N ILE A 25 10.85 -13.52 17.79
CA ILE A 25 10.51 -12.47 16.81
C ILE A 25 11.64 -11.46 16.74
N GLY A 26 12.28 -11.38 15.57
CA GLY A 26 13.34 -10.40 15.33
C GLY A 26 12.83 -8.97 15.13
N PHE A 27 11.67 -8.82 14.47
CA PHE A 27 11.00 -7.53 14.27
C PHE A 27 9.55 -7.73 13.79
N ILE A 28 8.74 -6.68 13.90
CA ILE A 28 7.37 -6.63 13.35
C ILE A 28 7.41 -5.79 12.07
N TYR A 29 6.73 -6.26 11.01
CA TYR A 29 6.62 -5.57 9.73
C TYR A 29 5.18 -5.13 9.47
N ILE A 30 4.99 -3.82 9.33
CA ILE A 30 3.69 -3.19 9.01
C ILE A 30 3.82 -2.42 7.71
N VAL A 31 2.90 -2.61 6.78
CA VAL A 31 2.81 -1.85 5.53
C VAL A 31 1.65 -0.86 5.63
N ASN A 32 1.93 0.45 5.56
CA ASN A 32 0.93 1.47 5.81
C ASN A 32 1.10 2.71 4.89
N PRO A 33 0.27 2.88 3.86
CA PRO A 33 -0.83 2.02 3.39
C PRO A 33 -0.40 0.64 2.93
N ASN A 34 -1.26 -0.35 3.16
CA ASN A 34 -0.97 -1.75 2.87
C ASN A 34 -0.97 -2.06 1.37
N ASN A 35 -0.04 -2.88 0.93
CA ASN A 35 -0.04 -3.52 -0.37
C ASN A 35 -0.31 -5.03 -0.16
N PRO A 36 -1.40 -5.61 -0.71
CA PRO A 36 -2.13 -5.16 -1.90
C PRO A 36 -3.44 -4.40 -1.64
N THR A 37 -3.92 -4.24 -0.42
CA THR A 37 -5.28 -3.74 -0.16
C THR A 37 -5.46 -2.24 -0.41
N GLY A 38 -4.41 -1.44 -0.28
CA GLY A 38 -4.47 0.03 -0.33
C GLY A 38 -4.95 0.68 0.97
N MET A 39 -5.36 -0.12 1.95
CA MET A 39 -5.94 0.36 3.21
C MET A 39 -4.86 0.85 4.16
N ILE A 40 -5.21 1.84 4.99
CA ILE A 40 -4.35 2.32 6.07
C ILE A 40 -4.54 1.50 7.35
N VAL A 41 -3.50 1.49 8.18
CA VAL A 41 -3.63 1.23 9.62
C VAL A 41 -3.80 2.58 10.29
N PRO A 42 -4.94 2.85 10.96
CA PRO A 42 -5.18 4.12 11.62
C PRO A 42 -4.10 4.47 12.66
N LYS A 43 -3.80 5.77 12.80
CA LYS A 43 -2.80 6.27 13.76
C LYS A 43 -3.01 5.77 15.19
N ALA A 44 -4.27 5.60 15.59
CA ALA A 44 -4.62 5.05 16.90
C ALA A 44 -4.18 3.58 17.04
N GLN A 45 -4.31 2.78 15.98
CA GLN A 45 -3.88 1.38 15.96
C GLN A 45 -2.36 1.24 15.90
N ILE A 46 -1.66 2.13 15.18
CA ILE A 46 -0.19 2.18 15.22
C ILE A 46 0.28 2.50 16.65
N LYS A 47 -0.33 3.47 17.31
CA LYS A 47 -0.04 3.76 18.71
C LYS A 47 -0.32 2.56 19.61
N GLN A 48 -1.47 1.92 19.47
CA GLN A 48 -1.85 0.72 20.21
C GLN A 48 -0.82 -0.41 20.03
N LEU A 49 -0.37 -0.67 18.79
CA LEU A 49 0.66 -1.64 18.48
C LEU A 49 1.94 -1.33 19.28
N LEU A 50 2.46 -0.12 19.11
CA LEU A 50 3.73 0.27 19.70
C LEU A 50 3.69 0.31 21.23
N ASP A 51 2.56 0.61 21.83
CA ASP A 51 2.40 0.62 23.29
C ASP A 51 2.15 -0.79 23.88
N GLY A 52 1.60 -1.68 23.06
CA GLY A 52 1.21 -3.02 23.47
C GLY A 52 2.27 -4.11 23.30
N ILE A 53 3.39 -3.83 22.64
CA ILE A 53 4.49 -4.79 22.42
C ILE A 53 5.68 -4.52 23.35
N PRO A 54 6.65 -5.46 23.50
CA PRO A 54 7.89 -5.21 24.21
C PRO A 54 8.61 -3.95 23.71
N LYS A 55 9.12 -3.13 24.64
CA LYS A 55 9.67 -1.79 24.33
C LYS A 55 10.92 -1.80 23.43
N ASP A 56 11.65 -2.90 23.44
CA ASP A 56 12.86 -3.13 22.65
C ASP A 56 12.58 -3.85 21.31
N MET A 57 11.34 -4.28 21.07
CA MET A 57 10.93 -4.95 19.83
C MET A 57 10.99 -3.99 18.65
N PRO A 58 11.84 -4.23 17.63
CA PRO A 58 11.90 -3.36 16.47
C PRO A 58 10.62 -3.48 15.62
N VAL A 59 10.13 -2.34 15.13
CA VAL A 59 8.99 -2.28 14.20
C VAL A 59 9.42 -1.59 12.92
N LEU A 60 9.36 -2.29 11.80
CA LEU A 60 9.56 -1.72 10.47
C LEU A 60 8.20 -1.33 9.90
N ILE A 61 8.03 -0.05 9.57
CA ILE A 61 6.81 0.48 8.99
C ILE A 61 7.11 0.95 7.57
N ASP A 62 6.57 0.23 6.61
CA ASP A 62 6.72 0.54 5.18
C ASP A 62 5.70 1.60 4.77
N GLU A 63 6.18 2.81 4.58
CA GLU A 63 5.42 3.98 4.15
C GLU A 63 5.59 4.29 2.65
N ALA A 64 5.78 3.27 1.81
CA ALA A 64 6.00 3.47 0.38
C ALA A 64 4.88 4.26 -0.31
N TYR A 65 3.68 4.24 0.23
CA TYR A 65 2.50 4.92 -0.35
C TYR A 65 1.99 6.10 0.48
N HIS A 66 2.67 6.49 1.54
CA HIS A 66 2.22 7.52 2.49
C HIS A 66 1.91 8.88 1.84
N HIS A 67 2.60 9.22 0.75
CA HIS A 67 2.40 10.50 0.05
C HIS A 67 1.01 10.63 -0.60
N PHE A 68 0.31 9.50 -0.85
CA PHE A 68 -1.01 9.50 -1.47
C PHE A 68 -2.16 9.61 -0.48
N VAL A 69 -1.89 9.49 0.82
CA VAL A 69 -2.93 9.43 1.86
C VAL A 69 -3.55 10.80 2.11
N ASP A 70 -4.89 10.83 2.15
CA ASP A 70 -5.70 12.01 2.52
C ASP A 70 -6.49 11.81 3.81
N SER A 71 -6.59 10.57 4.30
CA SER A 71 -7.35 10.25 5.50
C SER A 71 -6.81 10.99 6.73
N PRO A 72 -7.66 11.68 7.52
CA PRO A 72 -7.27 12.29 8.79
C PRO A 72 -6.90 11.27 9.86
N ASP A 73 -7.28 9.99 9.68
CA ASP A 73 -6.93 8.90 10.58
C ASP A 73 -5.52 8.36 10.36
N TYR A 74 -4.87 8.79 9.30
CA TYR A 74 -3.47 8.44 9.04
C TYR A 74 -2.52 9.49 9.61
N GLU A 75 -1.39 9.00 10.11
CA GLU A 75 -0.22 9.81 10.47
C GLU A 75 1.04 9.01 10.15
N SER A 76 2.07 9.69 9.66
CA SER A 76 3.37 9.05 9.49
C SER A 76 3.97 8.65 10.84
N SER A 77 4.56 7.46 10.86
CA SER A 77 5.22 6.91 12.05
C SER A 77 6.57 7.57 12.38
N MET A 78 6.95 8.61 11.64
CA MET A 78 8.17 9.41 11.89
C MET A 78 8.24 9.98 13.30
N LYS A 79 7.08 10.37 13.90
CA LYS A 79 7.05 10.88 15.27
C LYS A 79 7.63 9.88 16.27
N TYR A 80 7.38 8.58 16.10
CA TYR A 80 7.89 7.55 17.01
C TYR A 80 9.40 7.35 16.87
N VAL A 81 9.95 7.61 15.68
CA VAL A 81 11.40 7.67 15.48
C VAL A 81 12.00 8.83 16.27
N LEU A 82 11.35 10.01 16.22
CA LEU A 82 11.80 11.21 16.96
C LEU A 82 11.66 11.04 18.48
N GLU A 83 10.69 10.24 18.93
CA GLU A 83 10.54 9.84 20.33
C GLU A 83 11.59 8.79 20.79
N GLY A 84 12.46 8.34 19.88
CA GLY A 84 13.49 7.34 20.19
C GLY A 84 13.00 5.90 20.28
N ARG A 85 11.77 5.61 19.86
CA ARG A 85 11.22 4.24 19.82
C ARG A 85 11.94 3.41 18.75
N PRO A 86 12.06 2.08 18.91
CA PRO A 86 12.76 1.21 17.95
C PRO A 86 11.94 1.01 16.67
N VAL A 87 11.58 2.11 16.02
CA VAL A 87 10.80 2.14 14.77
C VAL A 87 11.73 2.47 13.60
N ILE A 88 11.58 1.73 12.50
CA ILE A 88 12.21 2.00 11.22
C ILE A 88 11.11 2.39 10.24
N VAL A 89 11.08 3.62 9.77
CA VAL A 89 10.19 4.06 8.68
C VAL A 89 10.91 3.91 7.37
N CYS A 90 10.35 3.12 6.45
CA CYS A 90 10.88 2.94 5.10
C CYS A 90 10.05 3.72 4.08
N ARG A 91 10.74 4.44 3.17
CA ARG A 91 10.13 5.21 2.09
C ARG A 91 10.85 4.98 0.77
N THR A 92 10.15 5.23 -0.33
CA THR A 92 10.67 5.01 -1.68
C THR A 92 10.43 6.20 -2.59
N PHE A 93 11.34 6.41 -3.53
CA PHE A 93 11.15 7.32 -4.66
C PHE A 93 10.44 6.65 -5.85
N SER A 94 10.15 5.36 -5.76
CA SER A 94 9.54 4.58 -6.84
C SER A 94 8.08 4.92 -7.12
N LYS A 95 7.37 5.60 -6.20
CA LYS A 95 5.92 5.84 -6.29
C LYS A 95 5.63 7.29 -6.64
N ILE A 96 5.43 8.17 -5.67
CA ILE A 96 5.04 9.57 -5.90
C ILE A 96 6.05 10.32 -6.78
N ALA A 97 7.32 10.02 -6.68
CA ALA A 97 8.38 10.65 -7.43
C ALA A 97 8.63 10.02 -8.83
N ALA A 98 7.92 8.95 -9.19
CA ALA A 98 8.06 8.24 -10.47
C ALA A 98 9.48 7.73 -10.80
N LEU A 99 10.35 7.54 -9.79
CA LEU A 99 11.75 7.12 -9.95
C LEU A 99 11.95 5.61 -9.71
N ALA A 100 11.00 4.77 -10.11
CA ALA A 100 11.05 3.33 -9.85
C ALA A 100 12.29 2.65 -10.46
N ALA A 101 12.68 3.03 -11.66
CA ALA A 101 13.86 2.49 -12.36
C ALA A 101 15.18 2.87 -11.67
N MET A 102 15.21 3.94 -10.90
CA MET A 102 16.41 4.45 -10.22
C MET A 102 16.79 3.62 -8.96
N ARG A 103 15.94 2.71 -8.51
CA ARG A 103 16.15 1.82 -7.34
C ARG A 103 16.57 2.58 -6.09
N LEU A 104 15.88 3.68 -5.78
CA LEU A 104 16.17 4.53 -4.63
C LEU A 104 15.05 4.48 -3.59
N GLY A 105 15.43 4.34 -2.34
CA GLY A 105 14.60 4.46 -1.15
C GLY A 105 15.45 4.83 0.04
N TYR A 106 14.84 5.04 1.17
CA TYR A 106 15.52 5.37 2.41
C TYR A 106 14.77 4.82 3.63
N GLY A 107 15.55 4.52 4.67
CA GLY A 107 15.04 4.18 5.99
C GLY A 107 15.41 5.26 7.00
N ILE A 108 14.52 5.55 7.92
CA ILE A 108 14.68 6.51 9.00
C ILE A 108 14.41 5.79 10.32
N ALA A 109 15.37 5.85 11.22
CA ALA A 109 15.28 5.22 12.54
C ALA A 109 16.19 5.93 13.54
N PRO A 110 16.10 5.65 14.86
CA PRO A 110 17.07 6.11 15.84
C PRO A 110 18.49 5.71 15.45
N ALA A 111 19.47 6.57 15.75
CA ALA A 111 20.87 6.42 15.32
C ALA A 111 21.48 5.05 15.68
N GLU A 112 21.18 4.54 16.87
CA GLU A 112 21.70 3.24 17.32
C GLU A 112 21.17 2.07 16.52
N LEU A 113 19.90 2.15 16.06
CA LEU A 113 19.31 1.14 15.20
C LEU A 113 19.88 1.22 13.77
N ILE A 114 20.09 2.44 13.26
CA ILE A 114 20.77 2.66 11.97
C ILE A 114 22.19 2.08 11.99
N LYS A 115 22.98 2.27 13.05
CA LYS A 115 24.32 1.68 13.16
C LYS A 115 24.29 0.16 13.00
N LYS A 116 23.33 -0.53 13.64
CA LYS A 116 23.17 -1.99 13.54
C LYS A 116 22.81 -2.43 12.12
N VAL A 117 21.82 -1.76 11.48
CA VAL A 117 21.35 -2.12 10.15
C VAL A 117 22.39 -1.81 9.06
N ARG A 118 23.14 -0.71 9.22
CA ARG A 118 24.11 -0.24 8.22
C ARG A 118 25.23 -1.24 7.95
N THR A 119 25.61 -2.06 8.91
CA THR A 119 26.65 -3.08 8.74
C THR A 119 26.26 -4.16 7.69
N PHE A 120 24.97 -4.32 7.41
CA PHE A 120 24.46 -5.28 6.44
C PHE A 120 24.14 -4.67 5.07
N THR A 121 24.34 -3.34 4.90
CA THR A 121 24.13 -2.70 3.60
C THR A 121 25.27 -3.01 2.66
N THR A 122 24.94 -3.48 1.45
CA THR A 122 25.89 -3.81 0.40
C THR A 122 25.75 -2.86 -0.78
N GLY A 123 26.87 -2.58 -1.45
CA GLY A 123 26.92 -1.74 -2.64
C GLY A 123 26.84 -0.25 -2.40
N SER A 124 27.00 0.51 -3.46
CA SER A 124 26.91 1.97 -3.44
C SER A 124 25.81 2.45 -4.37
N GLN A 125 25.11 3.53 -3.99
CA GLN A 125 24.16 4.21 -4.85
C GLN A 125 24.88 5.14 -5.82
N SER A 126 24.48 5.13 -7.08
CA SER A 126 24.99 6.09 -8.07
C SER A 126 24.77 7.54 -7.60
N ILE A 127 25.74 8.40 -7.87
CA ILE A 127 25.68 9.82 -7.50
C ILE A 127 24.47 10.52 -8.19
N THR A 128 24.20 10.20 -9.43
CA THR A 128 23.06 10.75 -10.20
C THR A 128 21.72 10.40 -9.56
N VAL A 129 21.59 9.16 -9.06
CA VAL A 129 20.39 8.69 -8.33
C VAL A 129 20.18 9.46 -7.04
N LYS A 130 21.25 9.76 -6.30
CA LYS A 130 21.19 10.58 -5.07
C LYS A 130 20.73 12.01 -5.37
N PHE A 131 21.25 12.64 -6.43
CA PHE A 131 20.80 13.97 -6.85
C PHE A 131 19.34 13.97 -7.30
N GLY A 132 18.92 12.97 -8.08
CA GLY A 132 17.51 12.80 -8.47
C GLY A 132 16.58 12.67 -7.27
N GLY A 133 16.96 11.87 -6.28
CA GLY A 133 16.22 11.75 -5.02
C GLY A 133 16.14 13.06 -4.23
N ALA A 134 17.27 13.75 -4.07
CA ALA A 134 17.32 15.03 -3.37
C ALA A 134 16.47 16.12 -4.07
N ALA A 135 16.48 16.18 -5.40
CA ALA A 135 15.63 17.07 -6.18
C ALA A 135 14.16 16.75 -5.99
N SER A 136 13.81 15.44 -6.04
CA SER A 136 12.43 14.97 -5.82
C SER A 136 11.88 15.31 -4.44
N LEU A 137 12.69 15.25 -3.38
CA LEU A 137 12.27 15.66 -2.03
C LEU A 137 11.91 17.15 -1.95
N LYS A 138 12.50 17.99 -2.82
CA LYS A 138 12.22 19.43 -2.88
C LYS A 138 11.03 19.77 -3.75
N ASP A 139 10.59 18.87 -4.64
CA ASP A 139 9.45 19.08 -5.54
C ASP A 139 8.12 18.79 -4.84
N THR A 140 7.81 19.58 -3.84
CA THR A 140 6.54 19.45 -3.09
C THR A 140 5.32 19.78 -3.95
N ALA A 141 5.45 20.72 -4.87
CA ALA A 141 4.37 21.11 -5.78
C ALA A 141 4.03 20.00 -6.78
N GLY A 142 5.04 19.38 -7.40
CA GLY A 142 4.85 18.22 -8.29
C GLY A 142 4.24 17.03 -7.57
N GLN A 143 4.69 16.74 -6.36
CA GLN A 143 4.11 15.67 -5.53
C GLN A 143 2.64 15.95 -5.18
N ALA A 144 2.30 17.18 -4.78
CA ALA A 144 0.92 17.58 -4.48
C ALA A 144 0.01 17.44 -5.70
N LYS A 145 0.48 17.88 -6.88
CA LYS A 145 -0.24 17.73 -8.16
C LYS A 145 -0.48 16.26 -8.50
N THR A 146 0.55 15.42 -8.38
CA THR A 146 0.46 13.97 -8.64
C THR A 146 -0.52 13.29 -7.67
N LYS A 147 -0.46 13.64 -6.39
CA LYS A 147 -1.41 13.14 -5.36
C LYS A 147 -2.85 13.49 -5.71
N ALA A 148 -3.12 14.76 -6.01
CA ALA A 148 -4.46 15.25 -6.35
C ALA A 148 -5.03 14.55 -7.60
N LEU A 149 -4.23 14.43 -8.65
CA LEU A 149 -4.62 13.75 -9.89
C LEU A 149 -4.88 12.26 -9.66
N ASN A 150 -3.99 11.58 -8.94
CA ASN A 150 -4.18 10.18 -8.58
C ASN A 150 -5.48 9.97 -7.80
N LYS A 151 -5.75 10.81 -6.80
CA LYS A 151 -6.99 10.74 -6.02
C LYS A 151 -8.22 10.89 -6.90
N GLN A 152 -8.25 11.92 -7.74
CA GLN A 152 -9.38 12.18 -8.64
C GLN A 152 -9.68 10.97 -9.54
N ILE A 153 -8.65 10.44 -10.23
CA ILE A 153 -8.81 9.32 -11.17
C ILE A 153 -9.17 8.04 -10.43
N ARG A 154 -8.56 7.77 -9.27
CA ARG A 154 -8.88 6.62 -8.43
C ARG A 154 -10.33 6.64 -8.00
N ASP A 155 -10.78 7.75 -7.43
CA ASP A 155 -12.11 7.87 -6.85
C ASP A 155 -13.20 7.80 -7.94
N ASP A 156 -12.97 8.40 -9.12
CA ASP A 156 -13.83 8.28 -10.31
C ASP A 156 -13.94 6.82 -10.78
N THR A 157 -12.80 6.13 -10.90
CA THR A 157 -12.77 4.73 -11.33
C THR A 157 -13.48 3.81 -10.33
N ILE A 158 -13.23 4.00 -9.03
CA ILE A 158 -13.92 3.26 -7.96
C ILE A 158 -15.44 3.49 -8.02
N ALA A 159 -15.88 4.74 -8.23
CA ALA A 159 -17.30 5.05 -8.35
C ALA A 159 -17.94 4.33 -9.54
N LYS A 160 -17.28 4.30 -10.71
CA LYS A 160 -17.72 3.57 -11.89
C LYS A 160 -17.87 2.07 -11.63
N LEU A 161 -16.91 1.44 -10.96
CA LEU A 161 -16.96 0.01 -10.63
C LEU A 161 -18.04 -0.32 -9.60
N LYS A 162 -18.21 0.52 -8.57
CA LYS A 162 -19.31 0.38 -7.59
C LYS A 162 -20.68 0.54 -8.23
N ALA A 163 -20.83 1.46 -9.18
CA ALA A 163 -22.08 1.62 -9.95
C ALA A 163 -22.42 0.39 -10.81
N LEU A 164 -21.42 -0.40 -11.21
CA LEU A 164 -21.59 -1.70 -11.84
C LEU A 164 -21.97 -2.82 -10.85
N GLY A 165 -21.95 -2.57 -9.53
CA GLY A 165 -22.30 -3.54 -8.50
C GLY A 165 -21.11 -4.35 -7.97
N TYR A 166 -19.87 -3.92 -8.22
CA TYR A 166 -18.68 -4.58 -7.72
C TYR A 166 -18.21 -3.98 -6.38
N GLU A 167 -17.77 -4.85 -5.47
CA GLU A 167 -17.13 -4.43 -4.24
C GLU A 167 -15.73 -3.91 -4.55
N VAL A 168 -15.40 -2.73 -4.03
CA VAL A 168 -14.05 -2.16 -4.12
C VAL A 168 -13.60 -1.78 -2.73
N LEU A 169 -12.44 -2.30 -2.32
CA LEU A 169 -11.86 -1.99 -1.02
C LEU A 169 -11.45 -0.51 -0.96
N PRO A 170 -11.62 0.14 0.20
CA PRO A 170 -11.12 1.50 0.39
C PRO A 170 -9.61 1.54 0.18
N SER A 171 -9.13 2.59 -0.49
CA SER A 171 -7.69 2.73 -0.77
C SER A 171 -7.21 4.16 -0.61
N GLU A 172 -6.06 4.29 0.02
CA GLU A 172 -5.28 5.53 0.16
C GLU A 172 -3.95 5.46 -0.60
N ALA A 173 -3.85 4.53 -1.58
CA ALA A 173 -2.66 4.33 -2.41
C ALA A 173 -2.90 4.75 -3.87
N ASN A 174 -1.91 4.53 -4.73
CA ASN A 174 -2.06 4.67 -6.18
C ASN A 174 -2.52 3.37 -6.86
N PHE A 175 -3.28 2.57 -6.16
CA PHE A 175 -3.97 1.37 -6.63
C PHE A 175 -5.14 1.07 -5.69
N PHE A 176 -6.02 0.17 -6.10
CA PHE A 176 -7.13 -0.35 -5.29
C PHE A 176 -7.38 -1.82 -5.61
N MET A 177 -8.19 -2.51 -4.79
CA MET A 177 -8.61 -3.89 -5.02
C MET A 177 -10.09 -3.92 -5.33
N VAL A 178 -10.47 -4.65 -6.40
CA VAL A 178 -11.87 -4.93 -6.77
C VAL A 178 -12.16 -6.42 -6.70
N GLY A 179 -13.22 -6.81 -6.01
CA GLY A 179 -13.69 -8.19 -5.90
C GLY A 179 -14.36 -8.64 -7.21
N LEU A 180 -13.83 -9.70 -7.82
CA LEU A 180 -14.31 -10.21 -9.10
C LEU A 180 -15.31 -11.34 -8.95
N LYS A 181 -15.33 -12.08 -7.83
CA LYS A 181 -16.00 -13.39 -7.67
C LYS A 181 -15.56 -14.44 -8.69
N ARG A 182 -14.47 -14.21 -9.37
CA ARG A 182 -13.77 -15.07 -10.32
C ARG A 182 -12.28 -15.04 -10.01
N GLU A 183 -11.56 -16.08 -10.36
CA GLU A 183 -10.09 -16.10 -10.17
C GLU A 183 -9.40 -15.09 -11.09
N VAL A 184 -8.48 -14.30 -10.53
CA VAL A 184 -7.73 -13.29 -11.30
C VAL A 184 -6.96 -13.94 -12.46
N ASN A 185 -6.42 -15.15 -12.29
CA ASN A 185 -5.72 -15.88 -13.33
C ASN A 185 -6.60 -16.24 -14.54
N GLU A 186 -7.92 -16.37 -14.35
CA GLU A 186 -8.86 -16.63 -15.44
C GLU A 186 -9.25 -15.34 -16.17
N VAL A 187 -9.31 -14.23 -15.43
CA VAL A 187 -9.79 -12.95 -15.95
C VAL A 187 -8.67 -12.13 -16.60
N ALA A 188 -7.44 -12.20 -16.07
CA ALA A 188 -6.31 -11.42 -16.56
C ALA A 188 -6.01 -11.63 -18.07
N PRO A 189 -6.07 -12.84 -18.65
CA PRO A 189 -5.90 -13.04 -20.10
C PRO A 189 -7.00 -12.37 -20.94
N GLU A 190 -8.23 -12.23 -20.41
CA GLU A 190 -9.30 -11.55 -21.11
C GLU A 190 -9.08 -10.04 -21.20
N PHE A 191 -8.50 -9.44 -20.15
CA PHE A 191 -8.02 -8.05 -20.17
C PHE A 191 -6.87 -7.88 -21.18
N GLN A 192 -5.90 -8.79 -21.18
CA GLN A 192 -4.75 -8.72 -22.07
C GLN A 192 -5.16 -8.75 -23.55
N LYS A 193 -6.18 -9.54 -23.93
CA LYS A 193 -6.76 -9.55 -25.30
C LYS A 193 -7.34 -8.19 -25.73
N ARG A 194 -7.57 -7.28 -24.80
CA ARG A 194 -8.08 -5.91 -25.01
C ARG A 194 -7.00 -4.85 -24.79
N ASP A 195 -5.73 -5.26 -24.82
CA ASP A 195 -4.57 -4.40 -24.54
C ASP A 195 -4.66 -3.68 -23.19
N VAL A 196 -5.20 -4.35 -22.18
CA VAL A 196 -5.24 -3.89 -20.80
C VAL A 196 -4.43 -4.86 -19.95
N LEU A 197 -3.30 -4.42 -19.41
CA LEU A 197 -2.49 -5.22 -18.50
C LEU A 197 -2.93 -4.98 -17.06
N VAL A 198 -3.32 -6.05 -16.37
CA VAL A 198 -3.73 -6.00 -14.96
C VAL A 198 -2.73 -6.73 -14.07
N GLY A 199 -2.83 -6.53 -12.75
CA GLY A 199 -1.93 -7.14 -11.79
C GLY A 199 -2.10 -8.66 -11.68
N ARG A 200 -1.05 -9.31 -11.15
CA ARG A 200 -1.12 -10.73 -10.76
C ARG A 200 -2.06 -10.95 -9.58
N PRO A 201 -2.51 -12.19 -9.31
CA PRO A 201 -3.22 -12.48 -8.06
C PRO A 201 -2.30 -12.29 -6.84
N PHE A 202 -2.92 -12.00 -5.70
CA PHE A 202 -2.27 -11.81 -4.41
C PHE A 202 -2.85 -12.79 -3.38
N PRO A 203 -2.34 -14.04 -3.30
CA PRO A 203 -2.85 -15.01 -2.33
C PRO A 203 -2.79 -14.47 -0.88
N PRO A 204 -3.81 -14.73 -0.07
CA PRO A 204 -4.98 -15.57 -0.35
C PRO A 204 -6.13 -14.86 -1.11
N MET A 205 -5.96 -13.61 -1.50
CA MET A 205 -6.98 -12.77 -2.18
C MET A 205 -7.03 -13.03 -3.70
N THR A 206 -7.15 -14.28 -4.12
CA THR A 206 -7.03 -14.69 -5.53
C THR A 206 -8.19 -14.23 -6.42
N GLN A 207 -9.32 -13.85 -5.81
CA GLN A 207 -10.50 -13.31 -6.48
C GLN A 207 -10.60 -11.78 -6.39
N HIS A 208 -9.56 -11.12 -5.91
CA HIS A 208 -9.47 -9.66 -5.89
C HIS A 208 -8.40 -9.18 -6.86
N LEU A 209 -8.82 -8.40 -7.85
CA LEU A 209 -7.91 -7.79 -8.81
C LEU A 209 -7.34 -6.49 -8.24
N ARG A 210 -6.01 -6.39 -8.15
CA ARG A 210 -5.34 -5.12 -7.86
C ARG A 210 -5.18 -4.31 -9.14
N VAL A 211 -5.77 -3.11 -9.14
CA VAL A 211 -5.75 -2.16 -10.24
C VAL A 211 -4.84 -0.99 -9.87
N SER A 212 -3.76 -0.79 -10.60
CA SER A 212 -2.92 0.41 -10.47
C SER A 212 -3.61 1.58 -11.17
N VAL A 213 -3.62 2.74 -10.52
CA VAL A 213 -4.19 3.96 -11.10
C VAL A 213 -3.21 4.51 -12.14
N GLY A 214 -3.67 4.59 -13.38
CA GLY A 214 -2.97 5.19 -14.49
C GLY A 214 -3.50 6.59 -14.82
N THR A 215 -3.33 7.03 -16.06
CA THR A 215 -3.97 8.24 -16.61
C THR A 215 -5.49 8.04 -16.74
N GLN A 216 -6.24 9.13 -16.89
CA GLN A 216 -7.69 9.05 -17.09
C GLN A 216 -8.05 8.16 -18.29
N ALA A 217 -7.34 8.32 -19.42
CA ALA A 217 -7.58 7.53 -20.63
C ALA A 217 -7.33 6.02 -20.42
N GLU A 218 -6.27 5.66 -19.67
CA GLU A 218 -5.98 4.27 -19.32
C GLU A 218 -7.06 3.68 -18.41
N MET A 219 -7.53 4.44 -17.43
CA MET A 219 -8.58 3.99 -16.53
C MET A 219 -9.95 3.90 -17.22
N ASP A 220 -10.25 4.79 -18.17
CA ASP A 220 -11.47 4.68 -18.99
C ASP A 220 -11.42 3.43 -19.90
N LYS A 221 -10.26 3.13 -20.50
CA LYS A 221 -10.04 1.88 -21.25
C LYS A 221 -10.22 0.65 -20.36
N PHE A 222 -9.65 0.68 -19.13
CA PHE A 222 -9.82 -0.38 -18.16
C PHE A 222 -11.30 -0.60 -17.80
N VAL A 223 -12.06 0.47 -17.51
CA VAL A 223 -13.49 0.36 -17.16
C VAL A 223 -14.31 -0.17 -18.33
N ALA A 224 -14.01 0.22 -19.58
CA ALA A 224 -14.66 -0.31 -20.77
C ALA A 224 -14.42 -1.82 -20.89
N ALA A 225 -13.17 -2.25 -20.84
CA ALA A 225 -12.81 -3.66 -20.87
C ALA A 225 -13.44 -4.45 -19.70
N PHE A 226 -13.45 -3.86 -18.50
CA PHE A 226 -14.08 -4.46 -17.33
C PHE A 226 -15.56 -4.74 -17.54
N LYS A 227 -16.32 -3.79 -18.11
CA LYS A 227 -17.74 -3.96 -18.44
C LYS A 227 -17.99 -5.10 -19.42
N GLU A 228 -17.16 -5.21 -20.45
CA GLU A 228 -17.30 -6.28 -21.45
C GLU A 228 -16.99 -7.66 -20.88
N ILE A 229 -15.96 -7.78 -20.04
CA ILE A 229 -15.47 -9.07 -19.48
C ILE A 229 -16.37 -9.55 -18.34
N MET A 230 -16.74 -8.63 -17.47
CA MET A 230 -17.39 -8.96 -16.20
C MET A 230 -18.91 -8.77 -16.25
N GLY A 231 -19.40 -7.89 -17.14
CA GLY A 231 -20.82 -7.50 -17.17
C GLY A 231 -21.27 -6.79 -15.90
N THR A 232 -22.58 -6.70 -15.72
CA THR A 232 -23.18 -6.29 -14.44
C THR A 232 -23.47 -7.55 -13.63
N PRO A 233 -23.04 -7.68 -12.36
CA PRO A 233 -23.37 -8.84 -11.55
C PRO A 233 -24.89 -9.02 -11.48
N ALA A 234 -25.36 -10.26 -11.66
CA ALA A 234 -26.75 -10.56 -11.39
C ALA A 234 -27.11 -10.07 -9.98
N LYS A 235 -28.18 -9.29 -9.83
CA LYS A 235 -28.69 -8.92 -8.50
C LYS A 235 -28.85 -10.22 -7.71
N ALA A 236 -28.21 -10.32 -6.55
CA ALA A 236 -28.48 -11.41 -5.64
C ALA A 236 -30.00 -11.41 -5.40
N SER A 237 -30.68 -12.47 -5.83
CA SER A 237 -32.09 -12.64 -5.52
C SER A 237 -32.19 -12.59 -3.99
N ALA A 238 -32.86 -11.57 -3.47
CA ALA A 238 -33.25 -11.54 -2.07
C ALA A 238 -34.09 -12.81 -1.88
N GLY A 239 -33.47 -13.80 -1.24
CA GLY A 239 -34.20 -14.98 -0.80
C GLY A 239 -35.26 -14.52 0.20
N VAL A 240 -36.51 -14.84 -0.11
CA VAL A 240 -37.67 -14.72 0.75
C VAL A 240 -37.53 -15.65 1.93
#